data_01800a363a4ff1b3a4406200e60eb964
#
_entry.id   01800a363a4ff1b3a4406200e60eb964
#
_cell.length_a   1.000
_cell.length_b   1.000
_cell.length_c   1.000
_cell.angle_alpha   90.00
_cell.angle_beta   90.00
_cell.angle_gamma   90.00
#
_symmetry.space_group_name_H-M   'P 1'
#
loop_
_entity.id
_entity.type
_entity.pdbx_description
1 polymer ?
#
loop_
_entity_poly.entity_id
_entity_poly.type
_entity_poly.pdbx_seq_one_letter_code
_entity_poly.pdbx_strand_id
1 'polypeptide(L)'
;MNYKEENDRLFNDFLNRYFWEPFRRGEQSIEFIISPRCNLNCFPAGTMIRMADYTEKRIEDIEVGDEVMGFPEYPSRSDPMRPQCSTVTTLLHSETFELIRFTFEDGTELVTTPDHPILVKSKCERSGRYRLAKKFKVGQEAVCIALPPLQDANDIGLVRLDWVVKLFGTKKICCIDYPKCYMPEPLYNLETTTHTYIANGVLVHNCQSPHA
;
A
#
# COMPACT_ATOMS: atom_id res chain seq x y z
N MET A 1 8.77 16.89 -27.37
CA MET A 1 9.76 15.99 -26.74
C MET A 1 9.03 14.70 -26.44
N ASN A 2 9.55 13.54 -26.86
CA ASN A 2 8.86 12.26 -26.72
C ASN A 2 9.04 11.79 -25.26
N TYR A 3 7.93 11.52 -24.56
CA TYR A 3 7.89 11.11 -23.14
C TYR A 3 8.78 9.87 -22.86
N LYS A 4 8.86 8.96 -23.82
CA LYS A 4 9.70 7.77 -23.73
C LYS A 4 11.20 8.13 -23.70
N GLU A 5 11.63 9.05 -24.55
CA GLU A 5 13.03 9.49 -24.63
C GLU A 5 13.48 10.23 -23.37
N GLU A 6 12.57 10.98 -22.75
CA GLU A 6 12.85 11.71 -21.51
C GLU A 6 12.98 10.78 -20.30
N ASN A 7 12.09 9.77 -20.20
CA ASN A 7 12.18 8.73 -19.18
C ASN A 7 13.43 7.85 -19.34
N ASP A 8 13.76 7.45 -20.57
CA ASP A 8 14.97 6.68 -20.85
C ASP A 8 16.23 7.48 -20.48
N ARG A 9 16.23 8.80 -20.70
CA ARG A 9 17.34 9.68 -20.30
C ARG A 9 17.46 9.76 -18.77
N LEU A 10 16.36 10.02 -18.05
CA LEU A 10 16.34 10.11 -16.59
C LEU A 10 16.75 8.79 -15.94
N PHE A 11 16.28 7.67 -16.49
CA PHE A 11 16.68 6.33 -16.03
C PHE A 11 18.16 6.06 -16.25
N ASN A 12 18.70 6.44 -17.40
CA ASN A 12 20.14 6.29 -17.69
C ASN A 12 21.00 7.23 -16.83
N ASP A 13 20.54 8.44 -16.54
CA ASP A 13 21.21 9.37 -15.63
C ASP A 13 21.23 8.82 -14.18
N PHE A 14 20.11 8.21 -13.74
CA PHE A 14 20.02 7.52 -12.46
C PHE A 14 21.01 6.35 -12.40
N LEU A 15 20.99 5.46 -13.40
CA LEU A 15 21.92 4.34 -13.49
C LEU A 15 23.39 4.80 -13.48
N ASN A 16 23.70 5.85 -14.21
CA ASN A 16 25.08 6.41 -14.23
C ASN A 16 25.48 6.93 -12.86
N ARG A 17 24.64 7.72 -12.18
CA ARG A 17 24.95 8.37 -10.91
C ARG A 17 25.07 7.39 -9.75
N TYR A 18 24.14 6.45 -9.64
CA TYR A 18 24.02 5.57 -8.48
C TYR A 18 24.62 4.18 -8.67
N PHE A 19 24.85 3.77 -9.91
CA PHE A 19 25.36 2.45 -10.25
C PHE A 19 26.76 2.48 -10.83
N TRP A 20 26.93 3.21 -11.93
CA TRP A 20 28.17 3.13 -12.68
C TRP A 20 29.31 3.99 -12.12
N GLU A 21 29.01 5.14 -11.51
CA GLU A 21 30.07 5.98 -10.92
C GLU A 21 30.71 5.34 -9.68
N PRO A 22 29.96 4.77 -8.69
CA PRO A 22 30.58 4.04 -7.57
C PRO A 22 31.38 2.83 -8.03
N PHE A 23 30.89 2.08 -9.02
CA PHE A 23 31.58 0.93 -9.58
C PHE A 23 32.92 1.32 -10.26
N ARG A 24 32.96 2.42 -11.00
CA ARG A 24 34.19 2.94 -11.64
C ARG A 24 35.21 3.45 -10.64
N ARG A 25 34.82 3.82 -9.44
CA ARG A 25 35.72 4.28 -8.36
C ARG A 25 36.34 3.12 -7.57
N GLY A 26 36.00 1.86 -7.83
CA GLY A 26 36.51 0.71 -7.10
C GLY A 26 36.01 0.62 -5.66
N GLU A 27 34.93 1.36 -5.35
CA GLU A 27 34.19 1.21 -4.11
C GLU A 27 33.51 -0.16 -4.14
N GLN A 28 33.68 -0.93 -3.08
CA GLN A 28 33.37 -2.35 -2.96
C GLN A 28 32.06 -2.78 -3.67
N SER A 29 32.12 -3.95 -4.33
CA SER A 29 30.98 -4.57 -4.97
C SER A 29 29.80 -4.69 -4.01
N ILE A 30 28.82 -3.80 -4.19
CA ILE A 30 27.49 -4.00 -3.62
C ILE A 30 26.80 -4.97 -4.57
N GLU A 31 26.49 -6.17 -4.11
CA GLU A 31 25.61 -7.07 -4.82
C GLU A 31 24.21 -6.44 -4.84
N PHE A 32 23.93 -5.67 -5.88
CA PHE A 32 22.56 -5.31 -6.20
C PHE A 32 21.93 -6.50 -6.90
N ILE A 33 21.06 -7.19 -6.21
CA ILE A 33 20.08 -8.04 -6.89
C ILE A 33 19.13 -7.11 -7.62
N ILE A 34 19.49 -6.74 -8.86
CA ILE A 34 18.57 -6.06 -9.76
C ILE A 34 17.55 -7.10 -10.19
N SER A 35 16.49 -7.27 -9.41
CA SER A 35 15.28 -7.81 -9.96
C SER A 35 14.70 -6.74 -10.90
N PRO A 36 14.61 -7.00 -12.22
CA PRO A 36 13.99 -6.06 -13.15
C PRO A 36 12.48 -5.88 -12.89
N ARG A 37 11.96 -6.54 -11.88
CA ARG A 37 10.63 -6.35 -11.32
C ARG A 37 10.81 -6.15 -9.82
N CYS A 38 10.87 -4.90 -9.42
CA CYS A 38 10.59 -4.57 -8.03
C CYS A 38 9.13 -5.00 -7.78
N ASN A 39 8.93 -6.21 -7.24
CA ASN A 39 7.62 -6.67 -6.77
C ASN A 39 7.25 -5.99 -5.44
N LEU A 40 7.97 -4.96 -5.04
CA LEU A 40 7.65 -4.19 -3.87
C LEU A 40 6.39 -3.37 -4.17
N ASN A 41 5.29 -3.85 -3.65
CA ASN A 41 3.99 -3.20 -3.68
C ASN A 41 4.03 -2.10 -2.63
N CYS A 42 4.24 -0.84 -3.02
CA CYS A 42 4.62 0.23 -2.12
C CYS A 42 3.70 1.44 -2.25
N PHE A 43 3.79 2.32 -1.24
CA PHE A 43 3.07 3.59 -1.15
C PHE A 43 4.06 4.76 -1.03
N PRO A 44 3.71 5.94 -1.55
CA PRO A 44 4.50 7.16 -1.32
C PRO A 44 4.37 7.64 0.14
N ALA A 45 5.30 8.49 0.55
CA ALA A 45 5.22 9.21 1.81
C ALA A 45 3.88 9.96 1.96
N GLY A 46 3.42 10.15 3.19
CA GLY A 46 2.14 10.76 3.50
C GLY A 46 0.94 9.81 3.40
N THR A 47 1.14 8.54 3.00
CA THR A 47 0.08 7.53 3.08
C THR A 47 -0.26 7.24 4.55
N MET A 48 -1.53 7.38 4.92
CA MET A 48 -2.00 7.18 6.29
C MET A 48 -2.30 5.72 6.56
N ILE A 49 -1.66 5.17 7.58
CA ILE A 49 -1.84 3.79 8.02
C ILE A 49 -2.73 3.78 9.26
N ARG A 50 -3.78 2.95 9.23
CA ARG A 50 -4.67 2.76 10.37
C ARG A 50 -3.99 1.91 11.43
N MET A 51 -3.81 2.48 12.63
CA MET A 51 -3.24 1.78 13.77
C MET A 51 -4.29 0.87 14.45
N ALA A 52 -3.82 -0.09 15.27
CA ALA A 52 -4.70 -1.01 16.00
C ALA A 52 -5.62 -0.30 17.00
N ASP A 53 -5.21 0.86 17.50
CA ASP A 53 -6.00 1.74 18.38
C ASP A 53 -6.98 2.66 17.62
N TYR A 54 -7.17 2.44 16.32
CA TYR A 54 -8.03 3.22 15.42
C TYR A 54 -7.51 4.64 15.09
N THR A 55 -6.35 5.06 15.55
CA THR A 55 -5.68 6.29 15.11
C THR A 55 -5.05 6.11 13.73
N GLU A 56 -4.42 7.15 13.19
CA GLU A 56 -3.65 7.06 11.94
C GLU A 56 -2.23 7.60 12.14
N LYS A 57 -1.29 6.94 11.47
CA LYS A 57 0.13 7.30 11.45
C LYS A 57 0.60 7.32 9.98
N ARG A 58 1.49 8.25 9.63
CA ARG A 58 2.07 8.27 8.29
C ARG A 58 2.95 7.06 8.08
N ILE A 59 2.96 6.51 6.86
CA ILE A 59 3.72 5.29 6.55
C ILE A 59 5.23 5.46 6.78
N GLU A 60 5.76 6.66 6.50
CA GLU A 60 7.17 7.00 6.74
C GLU A 60 7.55 7.11 8.22
N ASP A 61 6.57 7.27 9.10
CA ASP A 61 6.77 7.38 10.55
C ASP A 61 6.55 6.03 11.27
N ILE A 62 6.14 4.98 10.55
CA ILE A 62 5.92 3.63 11.11
C ILE A 62 7.26 3.01 11.49
N GLU A 63 7.29 2.30 12.62
CA GLU A 63 8.44 1.58 13.14
C GLU A 63 8.15 0.08 13.25
N VAL A 64 9.21 -0.74 13.23
CA VAL A 64 9.10 -2.18 13.50
C VAL A 64 8.63 -2.36 14.95
N GLY A 65 7.60 -3.18 15.13
CA GLY A 65 6.94 -3.37 16.42
C GLY A 65 5.66 -2.54 16.59
N ASP A 66 5.39 -1.56 15.72
CA ASP A 66 4.12 -0.86 15.71
C ASP A 66 2.95 -1.82 15.48
N GLU A 67 1.82 -1.55 16.13
CA GLU A 67 0.60 -2.31 15.96
C GLU A 67 -0.36 -1.59 15.02
N VAL A 68 -0.59 -2.18 13.85
CA VAL A 68 -1.50 -1.67 12.84
C VAL A 68 -2.79 -2.51 12.80
N MET A 69 -3.84 -1.96 12.21
CA MET A 69 -5.09 -2.68 12.01
C MET A 69 -4.93 -3.62 10.82
N GLY A 70 -4.92 -4.92 11.10
CA GLY A 70 -4.88 -6.00 10.12
C GLY A 70 -6.19 -6.78 10.06
N PHE A 71 -6.25 -7.74 9.15
CA PHE A 71 -7.38 -8.63 8.91
C PHE A 71 -6.88 -10.00 8.49
N PRO A 72 -7.71 -11.08 8.60
CA PRO A 72 -7.37 -12.36 8.02
C PRO A 72 -7.05 -12.20 6.52
N GLU A 73 -5.90 -12.70 6.10
CA GLU A 73 -5.45 -12.60 4.70
C GLU A 73 -6.47 -13.21 3.73
N TYR A 74 -7.04 -14.36 4.10
CA TYR A 74 -8.06 -15.08 3.33
C TYR A 74 -9.31 -15.30 4.20
N PRO A 75 -10.22 -14.32 4.28
CA PRO A 75 -11.43 -14.47 5.08
C PRO A 75 -12.25 -15.67 4.65
N SER A 76 -12.75 -16.43 5.62
CA SER A 76 -13.57 -17.61 5.42
C SER A 76 -14.81 -17.61 6.33
N ARG A 77 -15.66 -18.65 6.24
CA ARG A 77 -16.78 -18.80 7.17
C ARG A 77 -16.33 -19.06 8.61
N SER A 78 -15.23 -19.79 8.78
CA SER A 78 -14.64 -20.10 10.09
C SER A 78 -13.78 -18.95 10.62
N ASP A 79 -13.25 -18.12 9.73
CA ASP A 79 -12.45 -16.94 10.05
C ASP A 79 -12.96 -15.74 9.24
N PRO A 80 -14.06 -15.11 9.69
CA PRO A 80 -14.65 -13.99 8.98
C PRO A 80 -13.75 -12.75 9.07
N MET A 81 -13.96 -11.84 8.13
CA MET A 81 -13.26 -10.55 8.11
C MET A 81 -13.53 -9.77 9.40
N ARG A 82 -12.56 -9.74 10.29
CA ARG A 82 -12.58 -9.02 11.57
C ARG A 82 -11.30 -8.23 11.74
N PRO A 83 -11.35 -7.01 12.27
CA PRO A 83 -10.14 -6.29 12.62
C PRO A 83 -9.39 -7.06 13.71
N GLN A 84 -8.09 -7.09 13.56
CA GLN A 84 -7.18 -7.67 14.53
C GLN A 84 -5.90 -6.84 14.59
N CYS A 85 -5.26 -6.88 15.74
CA CYS A 85 -3.95 -6.27 15.88
C CYS A 85 -2.95 -7.04 15.01
N SER A 86 -2.16 -6.31 14.23
CA SER A 86 -1.13 -6.83 13.36
C SER A 86 0.17 -6.08 13.60
N THR A 87 1.19 -6.79 14.03
CA THR A 87 2.49 -6.19 14.35
C THR A 87 3.31 -6.00 13.07
N VAL A 88 3.91 -4.84 12.90
CA VAL A 88 4.87 -4.56 11.82
C VAL A 88 6.17 -5.31 12.11
N THR A 89 6.54 -6.23 11.22
CA THR A 89 7.73 -7.07 11.35
C THR A 89 8.91 -6.55 10.57
N THR A 90 8.66 -5.89 9.44
CA THR A 90 9.70 -5.37 8.55
C THR A 90 9.22 -4.09 7.87
N LEU A 91 10.14 -3.14 7.68
CA LEU A 91 9.94 -1.96 6.86
C LEU A 91 10.71 -2.14 5.56
N LEU A 92 10.04 -1.93 4.44
CA LEU A 92 10.61 -2.04 3.11
C LEU A 92 10.63 -0.66 2.45
N HIS A 93 11.75 -0.33 1.83
CA HIS A 93 11.94 0.91 1.11
C HIS A 93 12.30 0.61 -0.35
N SER A 94 11.78 1.39 -1.26
CA SER A 94 12.11 1.31 -2.69
C SER A 94 11.93 2.67 -3.34
N GLU A 95 12.19 2.73 -4.63
CA GLU A 95 11.94 3.92 -5.45
C GLU A 95 11.24 3.49 -6.75
N THR A 96 10.40 4.36 -7.29
CA THR A 96 9.72 4.10 -8.57
C THR A 96 9.51 5.36 -9.37
N PHE A 97 9.33 5.18 -10.68
CA PHE A 97 8.83 6.20 -11.60
C PHE A 97 7.35 5.98 -11.97
N GLU A 98 6.76 4.88 -11.51
CA GLU A 98 5.41 4.50 -11.91
C GLU A 98 4.48 4.43 -10.69
N LEU A 99 3.48 5.28 -10.69
CA LEU A 99 2.42 5.32 -9.68
C LEU A 99 1.05 5.27 -10.35
N ILE A 100 0.07 4.76 -9.63
CA ILE A 100 -1.36 4.86 -9.93
C ILE A 100 -2.03 5.60 -8.80
N ARG A 101 -2.86 6.58 -9.15
CA ARG A 101 -3.73 7.28 -8.22
C ARG A 101 -5.17 6.88 -8.47
N PHE A 102 -5.84 6.46 -7.42
CA PHE A 102 -7.28 6.25 -7.38
C PHE A 102 -7.93 7.40 -6.65
N THR A 103 -8.95 8.00 -7.24
CA THR A 103 -9.85 8.93 -6.56
C THR A 103 -11.18 8.21 -6.35
N PHE A 104 -11.66 8.18 -5.12
CA PHE A 104 -12.91 7.53 -4.75
C PHE A 104 -14.07 8.52 -4.71
N GLU A 105 -15.32 8.00 -4.67
CA GLU A 105 -16.55 8.78 -4.67
C GLU A 105 -16.69 9.75 -3.47
N ASP A 106 -16.00 9.48 -2.38
CA ASP A 106 -15.95 10.32 -1.18
C ASP A 106 -14.84 11.38 -1.24
N GLY A 107 -14.12 11.48 -2.35
CA GLY A 107 -13.01 12.41 -2.57
C GLY A 107 -11.68 11.95 -1.96
N THR A 108 -11.65 10.80 -1.27
CA THR A 108 -10.37 10.25 -0.77
C THR A 108 -9.52 9.73 -1.92
N GLU A 109 -8.20 9.74 -1.73
CA GLU A 109 -7.24 9.27 -2.72
C GLU A 109 -6.37 8.14 -2.16
N LEU A 110 -6.02 7.20 -3.02
CA LEU A 110 -4.98 6.20 -2.77
C LEU A 110 -3.98 6.24 -3.91
N VAL A 111 -2.72 6.52 -3.59
CA VAL A 111 -1.60 6.46 -4.54
C VAL A 111 -0.74 5.26 -4.20
N THR A 112 -0.42 4.44 -5.19
CA THR A 112 0.33 3.20 -4.97
C THR A 112 1.08 2.78 -6.23
N THR A 113 1.94 1.78 -6.13
CA THR A 113 2.56 1.15 -7.31
C THR A 113 1.53 0.33 -8.10
N PRO A 114 1.74 0.14 -9.42
CA PRO A 114 0.81 -0.59 -10.30
C PRO A 114 0.53 -2.02 -9.87
N ASP A 115 1.49 -2.68 -9.22
CA ASP A 115 1.39 -4.09 -8.82
C ASP A 115 0.88 -4.28 -7.38
N HIS A 116 0.50 -3.21 -6.68
CA HIS A 116 0.00 -3.32 -5.30
C HIS A 116 -1.34 -4.06 -5.24
N PRO A 117 -1.48 -5.12 -4.39
CA PRO A 117 -2.74 -5.85 -4.26
C PRO A 117 -3.71 -5.10 -3.33
N ILE A 118 -4.88 -4.77 -3.86
CA ILE A 118 -5.97 -4.11 -3.15
C ILE A 118 -7.15 -5.08 -3.06
N LEU A 119 -7.83 -5.13 -1.93
CA LEU A 119 -9.00 -5.99 -1.76
C LEU A 119 -10.21 -5.41 -2.51
N VAL A 120 -10.79 -6.24 -3.38
CA VAL A 120 -11.97 -5.90 -4.19
C VAL A 120 -13.22 -6.52 -3.58
N LYS A 121 -14.32 -5.78 -3.59
CA LYS A 121 -15.63 -6.38 -3.33
C LYS A 121 -15.94 -7.43 -4.40
N SER A 122 -16.11 -8.67 -3.97
CA SER A 122 -16.54 -9.75 -4.85
C SER A 122 -18.06 -9.80 -4.94
N LYS A 123 -18.60 -10.14 -6.13
CA LYS A 123 -20.02 -10.46 -6.29
C LYS A 123 -20.47 -11.67 -5.45
N CYS A 124 -19.50 -12.51 -5.08
CA CYS A 124 -19.70 -13.62 -4.17
C CYS A 124 -19.30 -13.16 -2.77
N GLU A 125 -20.24 -12.84 -1.89
CA GLU A 125 -20.08 -12.22 -0.56
C GLU A 125 -19.16 -12.95 0.43
N ARG A 126 -18.52 -14.06 0.03
CA ARG A 126 -17.86 -14.99 0.93
C ARG A 126 -16.33 -15.00 0.88
N SER A 127 -15.73 -14.33 -0.08
CA SER A 127 -14.26 -14.21 -0.17
C SER A 127 -13.87 -12.95 -0.93
N GLY A 128 -13.24 -12.01 -0.26
CA GLY A 128 -12.54 -10.93 -0.93
C GLY A 128 -11.46 -11.52 -1.85
N ARG A 129 -11.22 -10.86 -2.97
CA ARG A 129 -10.09 -11.19 -3.86
C ARG A 129 -9.19 -9.98 -3.95
N TYR A 130 -7.91 -10.19 -3.72
CA TYR A 130 -6.92 -9.18 -4.04
C TYR A 130 -6.76 -9.03 -5.53
N ARG A 131 -6.68 -7.80 -5.98
CA ARG A 131 -6.43 -7.44 -7.38
C ARG A 131 -5.32 -6.42 -7.44
N LEU A 132 -4.41 -6.59 -8.40
CA LEU A 132 -3.35 -5.63 -8.64
C LEU A 132 -3.93 -4.26 -9.05
N ALA A 133 -3.37 -3.18 -8.53
CA ALA A 133 -3.83 -1.81 -8.76
C ALA A 133 -4.02 -1.51 -10.27
N LYS A 134 -3.06 -1.88 -11.12
CA LYS A 134 -3.13 -1.70 -12.58
C LYS A 134 -4.30 -2.42 -13.28
N LYS A 135 -4.96 -3.37 -12.61
CA LYS A 135 -6.09 -4.13 -13.16
C LYS A 135 -7.44 -3.56 -12.76
N PHE A 136 -7.48 -2.50 -11.97
CA PHE A 136 -8.73 -1.84 -11.62
C PHE A 136 -9.25 -0.98 -12.78
N LYS A 137 -10.56 -0.77 -12.76
CA LYS A 137 -11.26 0.11 -13.69
C LYS A 137 -12.16 1.07 -12.93
N VAL A 138 -12.38 2.25 -13.49
CA VAL A 138 -13.38 3.18 -12.98
C VAL A 138 -14.73 2.48 -12.82
N GLY A 139 -15.42 2.77 -11.73
CA GLY A 139 -16.68 2.15 -11.34
C GLY A 139 -16.56 0.87 -10.52
N GLN A 140 -15.37 0.30 -10.35
CA GLN A 140 -15.15 -0.82 -9.43
C GLN A 140 -15.07 -0.34 -7.98
N GLU A 141 -15.29 -1.26 -7.05
CA GLU A 141 -15.30 -0.96 -5.62
C GLU A 141 -14.13 -1.64 -4.92
N ALA A 142 -13.37 -0.86 -4.15
CA ALA A 142 -12.37 -1.36 -3.21
C ALA A 142 -13.00 -1.53 -1.82
N VAL A 143 -12.58 -2.53 -1.08
CA VAL A 143 -13.00 -2.69 0.32
C VAL A 143 -12.28 -1.65 1.17
N CYS A 144 -13.03 -0.98 2.03
CA CYS A 144 -12.53 0.08 2.90
C CYS A 144 -13.03 -0.09 4.33
N ILE A 145 -12.40 0.62 5.24
CA ILE A 145 -12.93 0.85 6.58
C ILE A 145 -13.93 2.00 6.51
N ALA A 146 -15.12 1.78 7.06
CA ALA A 146 -16.19 2.78 7.11
C ALA A 146 -16.08 3.72 8.32
N LEU A 147 -15.29 3.37 9.32
CA LEU A 147 -15.07 4.20 10.50
C LEU A 147 -14.01 5.27 10.24
N PRO A 148 -14.28 6.54 10.59
CA PRO A 148 -13.24 7.57 10.58
C PRO A 148 -12.13 7.20 11.57
N PRO A 149 -10.90 7.74 11.39
CA PRO A 149 -9.84 7.61 12.38
C PRO A 149 -10.27 8.29 13.69
N LEU A 150 -9.90 7.70 14.81
CA LEU A 150 -10.02 8.36 16.10
C LEU A 150 -8.94 9.43 16.22
N GLN A 151 -9.26 10.55 16.85
CA GLN A 151 -8.29 11.59 17.13
C GLN A 151 -7.40 11.23 18.33
N ASP A 152 -7.95 10.43 19.26
CA ASP A 152 -7.25 9.92 20.44
C ASP A 152 -7.65 8.47 20.68
N ALA A 153 -6.66 7.61 21.01
CA ALA A 153 -6.88 6.21 21.36
C ALA A 153 -7.81 6.04 22.58
N ASN A 154 -7.91 7.05 23.45
CA ASN A 154 -8.82 7.03 24.60
C ASN A 154 -10.31 7.07 24.19
N ASP A 155 -10.63 7.45 22.97
CA ASP A 155 -12.01 7.48 22.46
C ASP A 155 -12.55 6.09 22.07
N ILE A 156 -11.72 5.02 22.13
CA ILE A 156 -12.11 3.64 21.82
C ILE A 156 -13.33 3.18 22.64
N GLY A 157 -13.45 3.62 23.88
CA GLY A 157 -14.60 3.29 24.76
C GLY A 157 -15.97 3.71 24.20
N LEU A 158 -16.00 4.60 23.19
CA LEU A 158 -17.21 5.06 22.51
C LEU A 158 -17.58 4.19 21.30
N VAL A 159 -16.66 3.33 20.84
CA VAL A 159 -16.91 2.39 19.74
C VAL A 159 -17.74 1.23 20.28
N ARG A 160 -19.07 1.38 20.25
CA ARG A 160 -20.00 0.32 20.70
C ARG A 160 -19.93 -0.89 19.77
N LEU A 161 -20.07 -2.08 20.32
CA LEU A 161 -20.12 -3.38 19.61
C LEU A 161 -21.11 -3.40 18.43
N ASP A 162 -22.14 -2.57 18.46
CA ASP A 162 -23.13 -2.41 17.37
C ASP A 162 -22.51 -1.89 16.05
N TRP A 163 -21.32 -1.33 16.11
CA TRP A 163 -20.61 -0.76 14.96
C TRP A 163 -19.76 -1.80 14.20
N VAL A 164 -19.46 -2.94 14.84
CA VAL A 164 -18.66 -4.01 14.21
C VAL A 164 -19.33 -4.52 12.93
N VAL A 165 -20.66 -4.46 12.86
CA VAL A 165 -21.43 -4.87 11.68
C VAL A 165 -21.31 -3.87 10.51
N LYS A 166 -20.88 -2.62 10.78
CA LYS A 166 -20.69 -1.56 9.77
C LYS A 166 -19.23 -1.12 9.61
N LEU A 167 -18.29 -1.87 10.15
CA LEU A 167 -16.87 -1.51 10.09
C LEU A 167 -16.34 -1.48 8.66
N PHE A 168 -16.87 -2.35 7.80
CA PHE A 168 -16.47 -2.46 6.41
C PHE A 168 -17.48 -1.80 5.48
N GLY A 169 -16.97 -1.08 4.54
CA GLY A 169 -17.69 -0.52 3.41
C GLY A 169 -16.95 -0.82 2.12
N THR A 170 -17.44 -0.20 1.07
CA THR A 170 -16.75 -0.16 -0.20
C THR A 170 -16.72 1.28 -0.68
N LYS A 171 -15.60 1.65 -1.33
CA LYS A 171 -15.46 2.92 -2.02
C LYS A 171 -15.40 2.67 -3.51
N LYS A 172 -16.27 3.34 -4.27
CA LYS A 172 -16.27 3.26 -5.72
C LYS A 172 -15.20 4.17 -6.31
N ILE A 173 -14.43 3.64 -7.24
CA ILE A 173 -13.39 4.38 -7.96
C ILE A 173 -14.06 5.28 -9.00
N CYS A 174 -13.86 6.59 -8.87
CA CYS A 174 -14.38 7.60 -9.80
C CYS A 174 -13.36 7.99 -10.87
N CYS A 175 -12.07 8.01 -10.50
CA CYS A 175 -10.99 8.35 -11.43
C CYS A 175 -9.77 7.45 -11.19
N ILE A 176 -9.01 7.21 -12.25
CA ILE A 176 -7.71 6.53 -12.20
C ILE A 176 -6.73 7.38 -13.01
N ASP A 177 -5.70 7.87 -12.35
CA ASP A 177 -4.65 8.66 -12.95
C ASP A 177 -3.30 7.97 -12.82
N TYR A 178 -2.39 8.33 -13.70
CA TYR A 178 -1.00 7.88 -13.70
C TYR A 178 -0.09 9.09 -13.49
N PRO A 179 0.23 9.44 -12.23
CA PRO A 179 1.09 10.57 -11.93
C PRO A 179 2.43 10.44 -12.64
N LYS A 180 2.89 11.51 -13.25
CA LYS A 180 4.20 11.55 -13.89
C LYS A 180 5.26 11.83 -12.83
N CYS A 181 6.11 10.85 -12.55
CA CYS A 181 7.26 11.02 -11.68
C CYS A 181 8.47 11.40 -12.52
N TYR A 182 8.96 12.64 -12.40
CA TYR A 182 10.17 13.12 -13.09
C TYR A 182 11.46 12.72 -12.35
N MET A 183 11.32 12.38 -11.07
CA MET A 183 12.37 11.85 -10.21
C MET A 183 11.86 10.55 -9.60
N PRO A 184 12.75 9.62 -9.17
CA PRO A 184 12.30 8.44 -8.43
C PRO A 184 11.58 8.87 -7.16
N GLU A 185 10.37 8.38 -6.97
CA GLU A 185 9.59 8.65 -5.76
C GLU A 185 9.98 7.62 -4.69
N PRO A 186 10.39 8.07 -3.49
CA PRO A 186 10.65 7.17 -2.39
C PRO A 186 9.36 6.50 -1.94
N LEU A 187 9.42 5.21 -1.77
CA LEU A 187 8.29 4.37 -1.44
C LEU A 187 8.52 3.55 -0.19
N TYR A 188 7.43 3.27 0.49
CA TYR A 188 7.37 2.55 1.75
C TYR A 188 6.41 1.37 1.64
N ASN A 189 6.75 0.27 2.28
CA ASN A 189 5.84 -0.85 2.51
C ASN A 189 6.10 -1.46 3.88
N LEU A 190 5.07 -2.10 4.41
CA LEU A 190 5.07 -2.75 5.70
C LEU A 190 4.90 -4.25 5.51
N GLU A 191 5.73 -5.05 6.15
CA GLU A 191 5.42 -6.45 6.39
C GLU A 191 4.77 -6.57 7.76
N THR A 192 3.64 -7.26 7.83
CA THR A 192 2.83 -7.37 9.04
C THR A 192 2.46 -8.82 9.30
N THR A 193 2.20 -9.17 10.56
CA THR A 193 1.89 -10.56 10.97
C THR A 193 0.64 -11.14 10.32
N THR A 194 -0.29 -10.29 9.88
CA THR A 194 -1.53 -10.73 9.20
C THR A 194 -1.45 -10.62 7.67
N HIS A 195 -0.33 -10.14 7.14
CA HIS A 195 -0.13 -9.84 5.72
C HIS A 195 -1.09 -8.80 5.14
N THR A 196 -1.80 -8.05 5.98
CA THR A 196 -2.79 -7.05 5.59
C THR A 196 -2.73 -5.83 6.49
N TYR A 197 -3.09 -4.67 5.96
CA TYR A 197 -3.26 -3.44 6.71
C TYR A 197 -4.19 -2.46 5.97
N ILE A 198 -4.46 -1.31 6.55
CA ILE A 198 -5.29 -0.25 5.96
C ILE A 198 -4.42 0.94 5.58
N ALA A 199 -4.44 1.30 4.29
CA ALA A 199 -3.75 2.46 3.73
C ALA A 199 -4.78 3.44 3.15
N ASN A 200 -4.79 4.69 3.63
CA ASN A 200 -5.79 5.72 3.27
C ASN A 200 -7.23 5.18 3.35
N GLY A 201 -7.52 4.38 4.39
CA GLY A 201 -8.84 3.77 4.60
C GLY A 201 -9.16 2.57 3.71
N VAL A 202 -8.28 2.15 2.81
CA VAL A 202 -8.48 1.01 1.90
C VAL A 202 -7.71 -0.20 2.41
N LEU A 203 -8.33 -1.39 2.34
CA LEU A 203 -7.69 -2.65 2.71
C LEU A 203 -6.73 -3.11 1.62
N VAL A 204 -5.48 -3.30 2.02
CA VAL A 204 -4.39 -3.71 1.14
C VAL A 204 -3.67 -4.95 1.70
N HIS A 205 -2.95 -5.63 0.83
CA HIS A 205 -2.09 -6.74 1.18
C HIS A 205 -0.64 -6.27 1.18
N ASN A 206 0.16 -6.71 2.14
CA ASN A 206 1.59 -6.44 2.11
C ASN A 206 2.27 -7.16 0.92
N CYS A 207 3.52 -6.82 0.64
CA CYS A 207 4.33 -7.57 -0.29
C CYS A 207 4.68 -8.93 0.34
N GLN A 208 4.34 -10.03 -0.32
CA GLN A 208 4.97 -11.30 0.02
C GLN A 208 6.41 -11.22 -0.48
N SER A 209 7.36 -11.32 0.44
CA SER A 209 8.74 -11.59 0.08
C SER A 209 8.77 -12.86 -0.81
N PRO A 210 9.48 -12.87 -1.96
CA PRO A 210 9.53 -14.05 -2.82
C PRO A 210 10.24 -15.26 -2.20
N HIS A 211 10.48 -15.23 -0.88
CA HIS A 211 11.22 -16.25 -0.12
C HIS A 211 10.46 -16.68 1.15
N ALA A 212 9.21 -17.10 0.99
CA ALA A 212 8.52 -17.90 1.98
C ALA A 212 8.10 -19.22 1.36
#